data_e8697ff8912fcd99ea2c51df7e372b11
#
_entry.id   e8697ff8912fcd99ea2c51df7e372b11
#
_cell.length_a   1.000
_cell.length_b   1.000
_cell.length_c   1.000
_cell.angle_alpha   90.00
_cell.angle_beta   90.00
_cell.angle_gamma   90.00
#
_symmetry.space_group_name_H-M   'P 1'
#
loop_
_entity.id
_entity.type
_entity.pdbx_description
1 polymer ?
#
loop_
_entity_poly.entity_id
_entity_poly.type
_entity_poly.pdbx_seq_one_letter_code
_entity_poly.pdbx_strand_id
1 'polypeptide(L)'
;PSWFAKYEIKSPELTETPAPAAFTAPMHGTPRPASPSSFKSEIPAGVAGVGISGHAAKLGTEVHEALAGIEWLETSAPTPHVLTPEARKLVNEFLEKPLAREVFTKPEGAIRLWREMAFDVVLDGQWVSGVFDRVLVRCDQENNPLSAVIFDFKTDQGTALEIQSRYAGQMEVYQKAAAKLLSIPEELVTSQVIGIR
;
A
#
# COMPACT_ATOMS: atom_id res chain seq x y z
N PRO A 1 -26.38 23.99 26.53
CA PRO A 1 -25.09 24.17 27.18
C PRO A 1 -24.26 25.14 26.39
N SER A 2 -23.88 26.23 27.06
CA SER A 2 -23.45 27.51 26.53
C SER A 2 -21.93 27.62 26.23
N TRP A 3 -21.31 26.61 25.68
CA TRP A 3 -19.88 26.69 25.36
C TRP A 3 -19.59 27.34 23.99
N PHE A 4 -20.61 27.52 23.12
CA PHE A 4 -20.48 28.25 21.86
C PHE A 4 -20.40 29.79 22.02
N ALA A 5 -20.70 30.32 23.19
CA ALA A 5 -20.80 31.79 23.39
C ALA A 5 -19.48 32.46 23.80
N LYS A 6 -18.34 31.76 23.79
CA LYS A 6 -17.05 32.29 24.27
C LYS A 6 -16.02 32.64 23.21
N TYR A 7 -16.33 32.50 21.93
CA TYR A 7 -15.43 32.92 20.85
C TYR A 7 -16.11 33.96 19.98
N GLU A 8 -15.96 35.24 20.31
CA GLU A 8 -16.12 36.31 19.33
C GLU A 8 -15.05 36.18 18.26
N ILE A 9 -15.43 35.66 17.11
CA ILE A 9 -14.58 35.65 15.91
C ILE A 9 -14.60 37.09 15.39
N LYS A 10 -13.56 37.88 15.71
CA LYS A 10 -13.30 39.11 15.00
C LYS A 10 -13.00 38.76 13.56
N SER A 11 -13.87 39.12 12.62
CA SER A 11 -13.60 39.01 11.20
C SER A 11 -12.29 39.72 10.89
N PRO A 12 -11.30 39.06 10.25
CA PRO A 12 -10.12 39.78 9.80
C PRO A 12 -10.54 40.79 8.73
N GLU A 13 -10.05 42.05 8.84
CA GLU A 13 -10.16 43.04 7.79
C GLU A 13 -9.61 42.42 6.49
N LEU A 14 -10.44 42.41 5.44
CA LEU A 14 -10.04 42.00 4.11
C LEU A 14 -9.00 43.02 3.57
N THR A 15 -7.73 42.77 3.83
CA THR A 15 -6.67 43.39 3.04
C THR A 15 -6.75 42.82 1.63
N GLU A 16 -6.91 43.68 0.65
CA GLU A 16 -6.94 43.34 -0.79
C GLU A 16 -5.72 42.44 -1.10
N THR A 17 -5.99 41.17 -1.37
CA THR A 17 -4.96 40.25 -1.85
C THR A 17 -4.59 40.68 -3.27
N PRO A 18 -3.33 41.00 -3.59
CA PRO A 18 -2.93 41.28 -4.95
C PRO A 18 -3.30 40.11 -5.83
N ALA A 19 -3.85 40.40 -7.01
CA ALA A 19 -4.26 39.39 -7.99
C ALA A 19 -3.07 38.41 -8.22
N PRO A 20 -3.31 37.12 -8.22
CA PRO A 20 -2.22 36.15 -8.44
C PRO A 20 -1.62 36.42 -9.82
N ALA A 21 -0.30 36.62 -9.86
CA ALA A 21 0.44 36.70 -11.10
C ALA A 21 0.09 35.50 -11.98
N ALA A 22 -0.24 35.73 -13.24
CA ALA A 22 -0.60 34.68 -14.18
C ALA A 22 0.53 33.64 -14.22
N PHE A 23 0.26 32.45 -13.66
CA PHE A 23 1.17 31.32 -13.66
C PHE A 23 1.15 30.73 -15.08
N THR A 24 2.10 31.13 -15.92
CA THR A 24 2.37 30.44 -17.18
C THR A 24 3.04 29.11 -16.81
N ALA A 25 2.23 28.06 -16.72
CA ALA A 25 2.77 26.71 -16.56
C ALA A 25 3.70 26.41 -17.76
N PRO A 26 4.95 25.97 -17.55
CA PRO A 26 5.79 25.50 -18.64
C PRO A 26 5.09 24.32 -19.31
N MET A 27 4.91 24.42 -20.62
CA MET A 27 4.38 23.33 -21.47
C MET A 27 5.42 22.22 -21.62
N HIS A 28 5.81 21.61 -20.53
CA HIS A 28 6.52 20.35 -20.55
C HIS A 28 5.51 19.27 -20.19
N GLY A 29 5.45 18.22 -21.03
CA GLY A 29 4.48 17.14 -20.90
C GLY A 29 4.34 16.70 -19.44
N THR A 30 3.10 16.48 -19.02
CA THR A 30 2.79 16.03 -17.65
C THR A 30 3.72 14.90 -17.25
N PRO A 31 4.51 15.05 -16.17
CA PRO A 31 5.36 13.95 -15.69
C PRO A 31 4.47 12.73 -15.43
N ARG A 32 4.78 11.61 -16.07
CA ARG A 32 4.09 10.36 -15.71
C ARG A 32 4.53 9.99 -14.31
N PRO A 33 3.60 9.69 -13.40
CA PRO A 33 3.98 9.26 -12.06
C PRO A 33 4.82 7.98 -12.14
N ALA A 34 5.89 7.90 -11.33
CA ALA A 34 6.65 6.68 -11.18
C ALA A 34 5.80 5.66 -10.40
N SER A 35 5.80 4.41 -10.85
CA SER A 35 5.18 3.30 -10.09
C SER A 35 6.23 2.67 -9.18
N PRO A 36 5.89 2.27 -7.93
CA PRO A 36 6.80 1.52 -7.07
C PRO A 36 7.36 0.26 -7.73
N SER A 37 6.60 -0.37 -8.63
CA SER A 37 7.06 -1.52 -9.42
C SER A 37 8.21 -1.20 -10.37
N SER A 38 8.46 0.07 -10.72
CA SER A 38 9.60 0.47 -11.55
C SER A 38 10.93 0.48 -10.77
N PHE A 39 10.89 0.39 -9.43
CA PHE A 39 12.05 0.33 -8.53
C PHE A 39 12.50 -1.11 -8.20
N LYS A 40 11.99 -2.11 -8.95
CA LYS A 40 12.49 -3.48 -8.84
C LYS A 40 13.96 -3.50 -9.20
N SER A 41 14.78 -4.19 -8.39
CA SER A 41 16.19 -4.40 -8.71
C SER A 41 16.30 -5.14 -10.07
N GLU A 42 17.00 -4.55 -11.04
CA GLU A 42 17.29 -5.21 -12.30
C GLU A 42 18.12 -6.47 -12.01
N ILE A 43 17.54 -7.64 -12.23
CA ILE A 43 18.31 -8.89 -12.26
C ILE A 43 19.18 -8.80 -13.53
N PRO A 44 20.49 -9.17 -13.45
CA PRO A 44 21.35 -9.16 -14.61
C PRO A 44 20.69 -9.90 -15.78
N ALA A 45 20.80 -9.34 -16.98
CA ALA A 45 20.07 -9.68 -18.21
C ALA A 45 20.32 -11.11 -18.77
N GLY A 46 20.49 -12.10 -17.91
CA GLY A 46 20.66 -13.52 -18.29
C GLY A 46 19.39 -14.37 -18.13
N VAL A 47 18.34 -13.87 -17.47
CA VAL A 47 17.07 -14.59 -17.25
C VAL A 47 15.86 -13.76 -17.69
N ALA A 48 16.06 -12.59 -18.28
CA ALA A 48 15.02 -11.75 -18.84
C ALA A 48 14.54 -12.32 -20.19
N GLY A 49 13.63 -13.28 -20.18
CA GLY A 49 13.19 -13.91 -21.41
C GLY A 49 11.85 -14.64 -21.38
N VAL A 50 11.13 -14.58 -20.28
CA VAL A 50 9.72 -15.02 -20.27
C VAL A 50 8.87 -13.79 -19.99
N GLY A 51 8.33 -13.18 -21.04
CA GLY A 51 7.27 -12.20 -20.91
C GLY A 51 6.23 -12.79 -19.95
N ILE A 52 5.83 -12.02 -18.91
CA ILE A 52 4.79 -12.45 -17.99
C ILE A 52 3.62 -12.88 -18.86
N SER A 53 3.33 -14.18 -18.91
CA SER A 53 2.23 -14.67 -19.71
C SER A 53 0.95 -14.00 -19.18
N GLY A 54 0.02 -13.62 -20.06
CA GLY A 54 -1.24 -13.01 -19.61
C GLY A 54 -1.94 -13.86 -18.54
N HIS A 55 -1.67 -15.17 -18.51
CA HIS A 55 -2.12 -16.11 -17.51
C HIS A 55 -1.51 -15.83 -16.12
N ALA A 56 -0.20 -15.58 -16.01
CA ALA A 56 0.44 -15.29 -14.73
C ALA A 56 -0.02 -13.95 -14.15
N ALA A 57 -0.20 -12.93 -14.99
CA ALA A 57 -0.74 -11.65 -14.59
C ALA A 57 -2.19 -11.79 -14.07
N LYS A 58 -3.04 -12.54 -14.80
CA LYS A 58 -4.42 -12.81 -14.38
C LYS A 58 -4.48 -13.58 -13.05
N LEU A 59 -3.65 -14.62 -12.91
CA LEU A 59 -3.55 -15.38 -11.67
C LEU A 59 -3.16 -14.49 -10.49
N GLY A 60 -2.18 -13.61 -10.67
CA GLY A 60 -1.78 -12.62 -9.67
C GLY A 60 -2.96 -11.76 -9.24
N THR A 61 -3.69 -11.17 -10.20
CA THR A 61 -4.86 -10.33 -9.92
C THR A 61 -5.92 -11.10 -9.12
N GLU A 62 -6.29 -12.31 -9.54
CA GLU A 62 -7.29 -13.12 -8.82
C GLU A 62 -6.87 -13.44 -7.38
N VAL A 63 -5.58 -13.72 -7.14
CA VAL A 63 -5.04 -13.99 -5.80
C VAL A 63 -5.10 -12.72 -4.94
N HIS A 64 -4.67 -11.57 -5.47
CA HIS A 64 -4.72 -10.28 -4.76
C HIS A 64 -6.15 -9.91 -4.38
N GLU A 65 -7.11 -9.98 -5.33
CA GLU A 65 -8.53 -9.71 -5.07
C GLU A 65 -9.10 -10.63 -3.98
N ALA A 66 -8.74 -11.92 -3.99
CA ALA A 66 -9.18 -12.87 -2.98
C ALA A 66 -8.63 -12.52 -1.59
N LEU A 67 -7.35 -12.21 -1.49
CA LEU A 67 -6.71 -11.84 -0.21
C LEU A 67 -7.21 -10.47 0.30
N ALA A 68 -7.45 -9.52 -0.60
CA ALA A 68 -8.05 -8.23 -0.27
C ALA A 68 -9.46 -8.35 0.33
N GLY A 69 -10.21 -9.38 -0.07
CA GLY A 69 -11.52 -9.71 0.50
C GLY A 69 -11.46 -10.11 1.97
N ILE A 70 -10.32 -10.57 2.47
CA ILE A 70 -10.15 -11.04 3.85
C ILE A 70 -9.79 -9.85 4.76
N GLU A 71 -10.71 -9.45 5.60
CA GLU A 71 -10.42 -8.47 6.64
C GLU A 71 -9.59 -9.11 7.75
N TRP A 72 -10.16 -10.11 8.42
CA TRP A 72 -9.51 -10.91 9.46
C TRP A 72 -9.97 -12.35 9.35
N LEU A 73 -9.10 -13.33 9.66
CA LEU A 73 -9.45 -14.76 9.57
C LEU A 73 -10.64 -15.15 10.46
N GLU A 74 -10.76 -14.50 11.62
CA GLU A 74 -11.79 -14.81 12.61
C GLU A 74 -13.17 -14.27 12.23
N THR A 75 -13.23 -13.24 11.39
CA THR A 75 -14.48 -12.51 11.11
C THR A 75 -14.91 -12.56 9.65
N SER A 76 -14.02 -12.93 8.74
CA SER A 76 -14.32 -12.91 7.31
C SER A 76 -15.05 -14.17 6.89
N ALA A 77 -16.27 -14.02 6.42
CA ALA A 77 -16.89 -15.03 5.57
C ALA A 77 -16.08 -15.11 4.25
N PRO A 78 -15.87 -16.30 3.68
CA PRO A 78 -15.18 -16.41 2.41
C PRO A 78 -15.95 -15.58 1.36
N THR A 79 -15.27 -14.56 0.82
CA THR A 79 -15.86 -13.72 -0.22
C THR A 79 -16.08 -14.58 -1.45
N PRO A 80 -17.27 -14.58 -2.06
CA PRO A 80 -17.55 -15.37 -3.25
C PRO A 80 -16.91 -14.73 -4.49
N HIS A 81 -15.60 -14.71 -4.55
CA HIS A 81 -14.89 -14.42 -5.80
C HIS A 81 -14.95 -15.68 -6.68
N VAL A 82 -15.31 -15.50 -7.94
CA VAL A 82 -15.20 -16.57 -8.94
C VAL A 82 -13.72 -16.73 -9.27
N LEU A 83 -13.00 -17.46 -8.42
CA LEU A 83 -11.59 -17.76 -8.63
C LEU A 83 -11.43 -18.93 -9.59
N THR A 84 -10.41 -18.86 -10.43
CA THR A 84 -9.95 -20.05 -11.17
C THR A 84 -9.52 -21.14 -10.17
N PRO A 85 -9.54 -22.43 -10.57
CA PRO A 85 -9.12 -23.52 -9.69
C PRO A 85 -7.69 -23.34 -9.18
N GLU A 86 -6.79 -22.79 -10.02
CA GLU A 86 -5.40 -22.52 -9.65
C GLU A 86 -5.29 -21.41 -8.60
N ALA A 87 -5.97 -20.27 -8.78
CA ALA A 87 -5.98 -19.18 -7.81
C ALA A 87 -6.55 -19.63 -6.47
N ARG A 88 -7.65 -20.39 -6.50
CA ARG A 88 -8.27 -20.94 -5.29
C ARG A 88 -7.33 -21.87 -4.54
N LYS A 89 -6.62 -22.74 -5.26
CA LYS A 89 -5.64 -23.64 -4.66
C LYS A 89 -4.54 -22.84 -3.96
N LEU A 90 -3.94 -21.86 -4.63
CA LEU A 90 -2.87 -21.02 -4.06
C LEU A 90 -3.33 -20.28 -2.82
N VAL A 91 -4.51 -19.65 -2.86
CA VAL A 91 -5.06 -18.93 -1.71
C VAL A 91 -5.30 -19.87 -0.53
N ASN A 92 -5.93 -21.03 -0.76
CA ASN A 92 -6.21 -21.99 0.31
C ASN A 92 -4.92 -22.52 0.93
N GLU A 93 -3.93 -22.96 0.12
CA GLU A 93 -2.64 -23.43 0.59
C GLU A 93 -1.88 -22.35 1.37
N PHE A 94 -1.98 -21.09 0.95
CA PHE A 94 -1.38 -19.98 1.68
C PHE A 94 -2.08 -19.75 3.02
N LEU A 95 -3.40 -19.75 3.07
CA LEU A 95 -4.16 -19.50 4.30
C LEU A 95 -3.96 -20.58 5.38
N GLU A 96 -3.49 -21.77 5.01
CA GLU A 96 -3.13 -22.84 5.94
C GLU A 96 -1.73 -22.60 6.59
N LYS A 97 -0.88 -21.76 5.99
CA LYS A 97 0.46 -21.48 6.50
C LYS A 97 0.41 -20.63 7.78
N PRO A 98 1.33 -20.85 8.75
CA PRO A 98 1.45 -20.01 9.94
C PRO A 98 1.59 -18.52 9.62
N LEU A 99 2.31 -18.18 8.55
CA LEU A 99 2.50 -16.80 8.08
C LEU A 99 1.17 -16.11 7.73
N ALA A 100 0.22 -16.82 7.13
CA ALA A 100 -1.09 -16.24 6.85
C ALA A 100 -1.85 -15.87 8.12
N ARG A 101 -1.73 -16.67 9.18
CA ARG A 101 -2.30 -16.34 10.49
C ARG A 101 -1.68 -15.09 11.07
N GLU A 102 -0.37 -14.94 10.96
CA GLU A 102 0.35 -13.74 11.41
C GLU A 102 -0.13 -12.48 10.67
N VAL A 103 -0.34 -12.57 9.34
CA VAL A 103 -0.77 -11.46 8.48
C VAL A 103 -2.25 -11.11 8.64
N PHE A 104 -3.11 -12.12 8.86
CA PHE A 104 -4.57 -11.96 8.82
C PHE A 104 -5.27 -12.09 10.18
N THR A 105 -4.57 -12.37 11.27
CA THR A 105 -5.14 -12.26 12.62
C THR A 105 -5.17 -10.80 13.07
N LYS A 106 -6.28 -10.37 13.62
CA LYS A 106 -6.40 -8.99 14.12
C LYS A 106 -5.50 -8.78 15.34
N PRO A 107 -4.52 -7.86 15.27
CA PRO A 107 -3.72 -7.54 16.45
C PRO A 107 -4.56 -6.88 17.54
N GLU A 108 -4.09 -6.98 18.80
CA GLU A 108 -4.70 -6.25 19.90
C GLU A 108 -4.51 -4.73 19.76
N GLY A 109 -5.48 -3.98 20.28
CA GLY A 109 -5.47 -2.53 20.28
C GLY A 109 -6.23 -1.90 19.11
N ALA A 110 -6.03 -0.60 18.94
CA ALA A 110 -6.65 0.17 17.86
C ALA A 110 -5.86 -0.03 16.57
N ILE A 111 -6.47 -0.73 15.61
CA ILE A 111 -5.87 -1.03 14.31
C ILE A 111 -6.74 -0.46 13.21
N ARG A 112 -6.13 0.37 12.34
CA ARG A 112 -6.70 0.77 11.06
C ARG A 112 -6.12 -0.13 9.99
N LEU A 113 -6.98 -0.76 9.22
CA LEU A 113 -6.59 -1.67 8.14
C LEU A 113 -6.82 -1.00 6.77
N TRP A 114 -5.80 -0.98 5.93
CA TRP A 114 -5.89 -0.65 4.51
C TRP A 114 -5.77 -1.93 3.68
N ARG A 115 -6.59 -2.04 2.64
CA ARG A 115 -6.60 -3.17 1.69
C ARG A 115 -6.77 -2.62 0.29
N GLU A 116 -5.93 -3.03 -0.65
CA GLU A 116 -5.91 -2.51 -2.03
C GLU A 116 -6.07 -0.98 -2.07
N MET A 117 -5.34 -0.31 -1.18
CA MET A 117 -5.44 1.14 -1.06
C MET A 117 -4.53 1.84 -2.05
N ALA A 118 -5.13 2.49 -3.05
CA ALA A 118 -4.39 3.34 -3.97
C ALA A 118 -3.85 4.58 -3.26
N PHE A 119 -2.67 5.02 -3.68
CA PHE A 119 -2.04 6.22 -3.17
C PHE A 119 -1.32 7.02 -4.25
N ASP A 120 -1.23 8.32 -4.01
CA ASP A 120 -0.46 9.29 -4.78
C ASP A 120 0.30 10.18 -3.80
N VAL A 121 1.62 10.21 -3.91
CA VAL A 121 2.50 11.01 -3.04
C VAL A 121 3.65 11.61 -3.85
N VAL A 122 4.23 12.68 -3.33
CA VAL A 122 5.48 13.23 -3.87
C VAL A 122 6.62 12.81 -2.92
N LEU A 123 7.56 12.00 -3.39
CA LEU A 123 8.76 11.58 -2.68
C LEU A 123 9.97 12.19 -3.39
N ASP A 124 10.82 12.90 -2.67
CA ASP A 124 12.06 13.53 -3.18
C ASP A 124 11.83 14.37 -4.46
N GLY A 125 10.68 15.08 -4.51
CA GLY A 125 10.28 15.89 -5.66
C GLY A 125 9.69 15.10 -6.83
N GLN A 126 9.57 13.79 -6.73
CA GLN A 126 9.02 12.91 -7.74
C GLN A 126 7.62 12.43 -7.35
N TRP A 127 6.69 12.49 -8.29
CA TRP A 127 5.34 11.94 -8.09
C TRP A 127 5.38 10.41 -8.17
N VAL A 128 4.86 9.75 -7.15
CA VAL A 128 4.80 8.30 -7.05
C VAL A 128 3.35 7.87 -6.81
N SER A 129 2.85 6.99 -7.66
CA SER A 129 1.51 6.39 -7.53
C SER A 129 1.62 4.88 -7.38
N GLY A 130 0.81 4.30 -6.52
CA GLY A 130 0.80 2.85 -6.29
C GLY A 130 -0.44 2.36 -5.58
N VAL A 131 -0.41 1.09 -5.23
CA VAL A 131 -1.45 0.44 -4.42
C VAL A 131 -0.76 -0.36 -3.34
N PHE A 132 -1.20 -0.21 -2.10
CA PHE A 132 -0.81 -1.08 -1.01
C PHE A 132 -1.76 -2.27 -0.97
N ASP A 133 -1.23 -3.48 -1.00
CA ASP A 133 -2.05 -4.69 -0.90
C ASP A 133 -2.71 -4.79 0.48
N ARG A 134 -1.90 -4.66 1.55
CA ARG A 134 -2.38 -4.68 2.93
C ARG A 134 -1.48 -3.85 3.84
N VAL A 135 -2.06 -2.96 4.65
CA VAL A 135 -1.32 -2.19 5.67
C VAL A 135 -2.07 -2.24 6.99
N LEU A 136 -1.36 -2.62 8.05
CA LEU A 136 -1.84 -2.54 9.42
C LEU A 136 -1.27 -1.29 10.06
N VAL A 137 -2.11 -0.33 10.41
CA VAL A 137 -1.72 0.90 11.10
C VAL A 137 -2.14 0.79 12.55
N ARG A 138 -1.17 0.72 13.46
CA ARG A 138 -1.43 0.80 14.89
C ARG A 138 -1.71 2.25 15.27
N CYS A 139 -2.79 2.47 15.99
CA CYS A 139 -3.20 3.80 16.45
C CYS A 139 -3.23 3.88 17.98
N ASP A 140 -3.19 5.10 18.50
CA ASP A 140 -3.50 5.39 19.89
C ASP A 140 -5.02 5.41 20.15
N GLN A 141 -5.41 5.78 21.38
CA GLN A 141 -6.82 5.87 21.78
C GLN A 141 -7.59 7.00 21.06
N GLU A 142 -6.88 8.00 20.54
CA GLU A 142 -7.41 9.14 19.78
C GLU A 142 -7.38 8.89 18.27
N ASN A 143 -7.01 7.63 17.87
CA ASN A 143 -6.88 7.19 16.46
C ASN A 143 -5.74 7.88 15.70
N ASN A 144 -4.71 8.42 16.39
CA ASN A 144 -3.51 8.90 15.73
C ASN A 144 -2.60 7.72 15.36
N PRO A 145 -1.96 7.71 14.18
CA PRO A 145 -1.06 6.64 13.78
C PRO A 145 0.21 6.61 14.65
N LEU A 146 0.59 5.45 15.16
CA LEU A 146 1.80 5.22 15.94
C LEU A 146 2.86 4.46 15.14
N SER A 147 2.45 3.48 14.36
CA SER A 147 3.34 2.67 13.51
C SER A 147 2.53 1.97 12.43
N ALA A 148 3.20 1.46 11.40
CA ALA A 148 2.56 0.70 10.35
C ALA A 148 3.40 -0.50 9.91
N VAL A 149 2.71 -1.57 9.47
CA VAL A 149 3.31 -2.73 8.80
C VAL A 149 2.65 -2.91 7.44
N ILE A 150 3.46 -2.96 6.39
CA ILE A 150 3.01 -3.15 5.01
C ILE A 150 3.28 -4.61 4.62
N PHE A 151 2.28 -5.29 4.09
CA PHE A 151 2.40 -6.60 3.46
C PHE A 151 2.10 -6.47 1.98
N ASP A 152 3.01 -6.97 1.15
CA ASP A 152 2.92 -6.97 -0.31
C ASP A 152 2.96 -8.43 -0.79
N PHE A 153 1.90 -8.86 -1.45
CA PHE A 153 1.72 -10.25 -1.86
C PHE A 153 2.33 -10.52 -3.23
N LYS A 154 3.04 -11.61 -3.37
CA LYS A 154 3.67 -12.01 -4.64
C LYS A 154 3.38 -13.46 -4.98
N THR A 155 2.91 -13.70 -6.21
CA THR A 155 2.66 -15.03 -6.77
C THR A 155 3.88 -15.55 -7.58
N ASP A 156 4.98 -14.82 -7.56
CA ASP A 156 6.22 -15.19 -8.25
C ASP A 156 6.82 -16.48 -7.66
N GLN A 157 7.54 -17.20 -8.51
CA GLN A 157 8.34 -18.33 -8.07
C GLN A 157 9.70 -17.86 -7.53
N GLY A 158 10.18 -18.55 -6.51
CA GLY A 158 11.47 -18.28 -5.87
C GLY A 158 11.45 -18.58 -4.38
N THR A 159 12.62 -18.61 -3.78
CA THR A 159 12.76 -18.66 -2.32
C THR A 159 12.33 -17.34 -1.69
N ALA A 160 11.98 -17.35 -0.42
CA ALA A 160 11.62 -16.12 0.31
C ALA A 160 12.71 -15.04 0.20
N LEU A 161 13.98 -15.45 0.28
CA LEU A 161 15.12 -14.53 0.19
C LEU A 161 15.25 -13.89 -1.21
N GLU A 162 15.06 -14.68 -2.28
CA GLU A 162 15.09 -14.17 -3.66
C GLU A 162 13.95 -13.18 -3.92
N ILE A 163 12.75 -13.51 -3.45
CA ILE A 163 11.57 -12.64 -3.58
C ILE A 163 11.81 -11.35 -2.81
N GLN A 164 12.25 -11.42 -1.57
CA GLN A 164 12.54 -10.25 -0.74
C GLN A 164 13.61 -9.34 -1.38
N SER A 165 14.71 -9.91 -1.88
CA SER A 165 15.76 -9.15 -2.55
C SER A 165 15.25 -8.47 -3.83
N ARG A 166 14.45 -9.17 -4.63
CA ARG A 166 13.88 -8.66 -5.88
C ARG A 166 12.98 -7.43 -5.67
N TYR A 167 12.25 -7.40 -4.56
CA TYR A 167 11.27 -6.35 -4.29
C TYR A 167 11.73 -5.33 -3.24
N ALA A 168 12.99 -5.39 -2.79
CA ALA A 168 13.52 -4.49 -1.75
C ALA A 168 13.32 -3.00 -2.09
N GLY A 169 13.63 -2.58 -3.32
CA GLY A 169 13.43 -1.20 -3.74
C GLY A 169 11.96 -0.77 -3.78
N GLN A 170 11.05 -1.68 -4.14
CA GLN A 170 9.61 -1.41 -4.06
C GLN A 170 9.16 -1.20 -2.62
N MET A 171 9.65 -2.03 -1.70
CA MET A 171 9.32 -1.93 -0.28
C MET A 171 9.82 -0.64 0.36
N GLU A 172 11.02 -0.18 -0.01
CA GLU A 172 11.53 1.11 0.44
C GLU A 172 10.62 2.27 0.01
N VAL A 173 10.18 2.28 -1.25
CA VAL A 173 9.23 3.30 -1.75
C VAL A 173 7.90 3.22 -1.01
N TYR A 174 7.40 2.03 -0.72
CA TYR A 174 6.17 1.85 0.04
C TYR A 174 6.30 2.35 1.49
N GLN A 175 7.42 2.08 2.16
CA GLN A 175 7.67 2.60 3.51
C GLN A 175 7.65 4.12 3.55
N LYS A 176 8.38 4.78 2.63
CA LYS A 176 8.39 6.24 2.50
C LYS A 176 7.00 6.82 2.20
N ALA A 177 6.26 6.17 1.29
CA ALA A 177 4.91 6.60 0.95
C ALA A 177 3.95 6.49 2.15
N ALA A 178 3.95 5.35 2.86
CA ALA A 178 3.10 5.15 4.02
C ALA A 178 3.47 6.09 5.18
N ALA A 179 4.76 6.28 5.45
CA ALA A 179 5.24 7.22 6.47
C ALA A 179 4.73 8.64 6.21
N LYS A 180 4.82 9.09 4.95
CA LYS A 180 4.32 10.39 4.52
C LYS A 180 2.81 10.52 4.66
N LEU A 181 2.05 9.52 4.21
CA LEU A 181 0.59 9.53 4.28
C LEU A 181 0.08 9.51 5.72
N LEU A 182 0.79 8.80 6.60
CA LEU A 182 0.45 8.68 8.01
C LEU A 182 1.03 9.83 8.86
N SER A 183 1.92 10.64 8.30
CA SER A 183 2.65 11.70 9.02
C SER A 183 3.42 11.16 10.24
N ILE A 184 4.05 9.98 10.08
CA ILE A 184 4.91 9.35 11.09
C ILE A 184 6.33 9.17 10.54
N PRO A 185 7.34 9.04 11.42
CA PRO A 185 8.71 8.72 11.03
C PRO A 185 8.81 7.42 10.21
N GLU A 186 9.72 7.39 9.23
CA GLU A 186 9.88 6.23 8.34
C GLU A 186 10.32 4.97 9.11
N GLU A 187 11.11 5.13 10.17
CA GLU A 187 11.56 4.05 11.05
C GLU A 187 10.42 3.36 11.82
N LEU A 188 9.24 3.97 11.88
CA LEU A 188 8.01 3.38 12.47
C LEU A 188 7.16 2.64 11.43
N VAL A 189 7.62 2.59 10.18
CA VAL A 189 6.97 1.83 9.11
C VAL A 189 7.86 0.66 8.72
N THR A 190 7.34 -0.54 8.82
CA THR A 190 8.01 -1.76 8.35
C THR A 190 7.28 -2.35 7.16
N SER A 191 7.96 -3.15 6.35
CA SER A 191 7.36 -3.82 5.20
C SER A 191 7.87 -5.24 5.06
N GLN A 192 7.03 -6.11 4.52
CA GLN A 192 7.35 -7.50 4.25
C GLN A 192 6.72 -7.94 2.92
N VAL A 193 7.53 -8.57 2.08
CA VAL A 193 7.04 -9.26 0.88
C VAL A 193 6.61 -10.67 1.25
N ILE A 194 5.40 -11.05 0.88
CA ILE A 194 4.77 -12.32 1.19
C ILE A 194 4.67 -13.17 -0.08
N GLY A 195 5.48 -14.23 -0.17
CA GLY A 195 5.35 -15.23 -1.23
C GLY A 195 4.14 -16.14 -0.99
N ILE A 196 3.23 -16.17 -1.96
CA ILE A 196 1.99 -16.98 -1.86
C ILE A 196 2.24 -18.44 -2.25
N ARG A 197 3.22 -18.71 -3.10
CA ARG A 197 3.60 -20.07 -3.56
C ARG A 197 4.42 -20.84 -2.54
#